data_f5919f41af48b5665578c4787f535700
#
_entry.id   f5919f41af48b5665578c4787f535700
#
_cell.length_a   1.000
_cell.length_b   1.000
_cell.length_c   1.000
_cell.angle_alpha   90.00
_cell.angle_beta   90.00
_cell.angle_gamma   90.00
#
_symmetry.space_group_name_H-M   'P 1'
#
loop_
_entity.id
_entity.type
_entity.pdbx_description
1 polymer ?
#
loop_
_entity_poly.entity_id
_entity_poly.type
_entity_poly.pdbx_seq_one_letter_code
_entity_poly.pdbx_strand_id
1 'polypeptide(L)'
;MPFPKPYPPTPIDYEDWNLLVDALEARFGSSAASFIRDRTRIINSRGNIWEKAAGNIQLAIEDILSDGGGAVWLPKGKITETSGWVVDEEKPVYVHGAGMCWHGLDRGTMIEFALSSGVHCVDFDAASTIHFGGLYDFTIFPTAGDRDAVHLDSVSDWHMERIYINQARRHAFHVQSTGDAWNLYVKDNLIENCVQKGIRLEGGVGAGVILKSYFLNNYFYANGGDVELGALDGTTGKVRLCQFHNNQHFNTVGVGMKMYRKVEQILVMGGIFYKTGGDAIDIDDDGAANKCERITIGPVNIDGQGSTPNGVDLQGYTDHVVIGPGQIFGFTGSAVNQGVNVTNVTKVGLYES
;
A
#
# COMPACT_ATOMS: atom_id res chain seq x y z
N MET A 1 21.92 -17.23 -22.56
CA MET A 1 21.90 -15.75 -22.48
C MET A 1 21.63 -15.40 -21.03
N PRO A 2 22.44 -14.59 -20.36
CA PRO A 2 22.13 -14.15 -19.00
C PRO A 2 20.97 -13.16 -19.07
N PHE A 3 19.94 -13.40 -18.24
CA PHE A 3 18.85 -12.45 -18.04
C PHE A 3 19.41 -11.11 -17.55
N PRO A 4 18.96 -9.97 -18.06
CA PRO A 4 19.33 -8.69 -17.48
C PRO A 4 18.87 -8.67 -16.02
N LYS A 5 19.76 -8.32 -15.11
CA LYS A 5 19.41 -8.11 -13.69
C LYS A 5 18.34 -7.02 -13.65
N PRO A 6 17.22 -7.22 -12.95
CA PRO A 6 16.32 -6.12 -12.68
C PRO A 6 17.11 -5.11 -11.84
N TYR A 7 17.34 -3.93 -12.37
CA TYR A 7 17.78 -2.79 -11.59
C TYR A 7 16.64 -2.43 -10.64
N PRO A 8 16.83 -2.46 -9.31
CA PRO A 8 15.94 -1.71 -8.46
C PRO A 8 16.07 -0.25 -8.91
N PRO A 9 14.98 0.49 -9.12
CA PRO A 9 15.09 1.92 -9.32
C PRO A 9 15.71 2.49 -8.03
N THR A 10 16.97 2.88 -8.11
CA THR A 10 17.56 3.74 -7.09
C THR A 10 16.71 5.00 -7.02
N PRO A 11 16.36 5.51 -5.84
CA PRO A 11 15.72 6.79 -5.75
C PRO A 11 16.51 7.77 -6.60
N ILE A 12 15.84 8.42 -7.55
CA ILE A 12 16.45 9.50 -8.32
C ILE A 12 16.76 10.59 -7.28
N ASP A 13 18.02 10.70 -6.88
CA ASP A 13 18.42 11.77 -6.00
C ASP A 13 18.36 13.12 -6.72
N TYR A 14 18.65 14.19 -6.00
CA TYR A 14 18.59 15.54 -6.55
C TYR A 14 19.61 15.76 -7.70
N GLU A 15 20.72 15.02 -7.70
CA GLU A 15 21.76 15.07 -8.73
C GLU A 15 21.29 14.32 -9.98
N ASP A 16 20.71 13.11 -9.83
CA ASP A 16 20.10 12.34 -10.92
C ASP A 16 18.96 13.11 -11.59
N TRP A 17 18.14 13.84 -10.80
CA TRP A 17 17.11 14.71 -11.34
C TRP A 17 17.68 15.84 -12.20
N ASN A 18 18.77 16.48 -11.78
CA ASN A 18 19.43 17.52 -12.57
C ASN A 18 20.02 16.93 -13.85
N LEU A 19 20.63 15.74 -13.80
CA LEU A 19 21.12 15.04 -14.99
C LEU A 19 20.00 14.70 -15.98
N LEU A 20 18.82 14.28 -15.48
CA LEU A 20 17.64 14.05 -16.31
C LEU A 20 17.15 15.35 -16.95
N VAL A 21 17.10 16.44 -16.20
CA VAL A 21 16.73 17.78 -16.70
C VAL A 21 17.72 18.24 -17.77
N ASP A 22 19.02 18.08 -17.53
CA ASP A 22 20.06 18.46 -18.52
C ASP A 22 19.98 17.60 -19.79
N ALA A 23 19.67 16.29 -19.67
CA ALA A 23 19.43 15.40 -20.80
C ALA A 23 18.17 15.80 -21.61
N LEU A 24 17.12 16.25 -20.94
CA LEU A 24 15.91 16.76 -21.56
C LEU A 24 16.14 18.12 -22.21
N GLU A 25 16.96 19.01 -21.60
CA GLU A 25 17.44 20.26 -22.23
C GLU A 25 18.19 20.00 -23.53
N ALA A 26 19.11 19.04 -23.50
CA ALA A 26 19.90 18.68 -24.67
C ALA A 26 19.03 18.09 -25.80
N ARG A 27 17.93 17.41 -25.47
CA ARG A 27 17.07 16.75 -26.43
C ARG A 27 15.90 17.60 -26.94
N PHE A 28 15.34 18.46 -26.10
CA PHE A 28 14.12 19.22 -26.38
C PHE A 28 14.28 20.74 -26.30
N GLY A 29 15.49 21.22 -25.95
CA GLY A 29 15.81 22.65 -25.82
C GLY A 29 15.51 23.23 -24.45
N SER A 30 16.07 24.41 -24.19
CA SER A 30 16.03 25.09 -22.88
C SER A 30 14.63 25.44 -22.38
N SER A 31 13.63 25.55 -23.25
CA SER A 31 12.26 25.81 -22.86
C SER A 31 11.63 24.61 -22.12
N ALA A 32 11.88 23.37 -22.54
CA ALA A 32 11.35 22.19 -21.85
C ALA A 32 11.95 22.04 -20.44
N ALA A 33 13.26 22.29 -20.31
CA ALA A 33 13.92 22.20 -19.03
C ALA A 33 13.56 23.33 -18.06
N SER A 34 13.29 24.55 -18.54
CA SER A 34 12.80 25.63 -17.69
C SER A 34 11.43 25.31 -17.08
N PHE A 35 10.57 24.58 -17.80
CA PHE A 35 9.29 24.10 -17.30
C PHE A 35 9.42 23.05 -16.21
N ILE A 36 10.34 22.11 -16.36
CA ILE A 36 10.60 21.08 -15.35
C ILE A 36 11.22 21.69 -14.09
N ARG A 37 12.06 22.70 -14.22
CA ARG A 37 12.64 23.46 -13.09
C ARG A 37 11.61 24.32 -12.36
N ASP A 38 10.63 24.87 -13.06
CA ASP A 38 9.60 25.73 -12.45
C ASP A 38 8.62 24.96 -11.56
N ARG A 39 8.47 23.64 -11.75
CA ARG A 39 7.61 22.75 -10.93
C ARG A 39 6.23 23.31 -10.59
N THR A 40 5.70 24.17 -11.45
CA THR A 40 4.40 24.81 -11.25
C THR A 40 3.29 24.15 -12.06
N ARG A 41 3.64 23.24 -12.97
CA ARG A 41 2.72 22.64 -13.93
C ARG A 41 2.77 21.11 -13.91
N ILE A 42 1.69 20.48 -14.36
CA ILE A 42 1.61 19.05 -14.61
C ILE A 42 2.24 18.78 -15.97
N ILE A 43 3.11 17.77 -16.05
CA ILE A 43 3.80 17.38 -17.29
C ILE A 43 3.72 15.87 -17.44
N ASN A 44 3.53 15.38 -18.66
CA ASN A 44 3.59 13.94 -18.91
C ASN A 44 4.77 13.54 -19.80
N SER A 45 4.99 12.23 -19.95
CA SER A 45 6.10 11.66 -20.71
C SER A 45 6.08 11.98 -22.22
N ARG A 46 4.97 12.48 -22.73
CA ARG A 46 4.83 12.98 -24.11
C ARG A 46 5.30 14.43 -24.27
N GLY A 47 5.58 15.12 -23.14
CA GLY A 47 5.96 16.52 -23.11
C GLY A 47 4.76 17.49 -23.12
N ASN A 48 3.53 16.99 -23.02
CA ASN A 48 2.35 17.81 -22.89
C ASN A 48 2.26 18.40 -21.48
N ILE A 49 1.74 19.60 -21.37
CA ILE A 49 1.77 20.42 -20.17
C ILE A 49 0.36 20.93 -19.85
N TRP A 50 -0.02 20.80 -18.58
CA TRP A 50 -1.29 21.33 -18.05
C TRP A 50 -1.03 22.25 -16.88
N GLU A 51 -1.90 23.25 -16.72
CA GLU A 51 -1.91 24.09 -15.53
C GLU A 51 -2.28 23.25 -14.28
N LYS A 52 -1.83 23.71 -13.12
CA LYS A 52 -2.14 23.09 -11.81
C LYS A 52 -3.61 23.39 -11.43
N ALA A 53 -4.53 22.61 -11.98
CA ALA A 53 -5.97 22.76 -11.76
C ALA A 53 -6.66 21.41 -11.63
N ALA A 54 -7.85 21.38 -11.02
CA ALA A 54 -8.68 20.18 -10.89
C ALA A 54 -8.97 19.55 -12.25
N GLY A 55 -8.92 18.21 -12.30
CA GLY A 55 -9.18 17.41 -13.49
C GLY A 55 -8.01 17.33 -14.47
N ASN A 56 -6.99 18.20 -14.37
CA ASN A 56 -5.89 18.22 -15.32
C ASN A 56 -4.93 17.02 -15.14
N ILE A 57 -4.87 16.41 -13.94
CA ILE A 57 -4.10 15.19 -13.73
C ILE A 57 -4.74 14.02 -14.48
N GLN A 58 -6.07 13.89 -14.43
CA GLN A 58 -6.79 12.88 -15.21
C GLN A 58 -6.58 13.07 -16.70
N LEU A 59 -6.65 14.30 -17.22
CA LEU A 59 -6.36 14.58 -18.64
C LEU A 59 -4.93 14.20 -19.03
N ALA A 60 -3.95 14.43 -18.16
CA ALA A 60 -2.58 14.01 -18.41
C ALA A 60 -2.41 12.48 -18.41
N ILE A 61 -3.16 11.76 -17.58
CA ILE A 61 -3.23 10.29 -17.57
C ILE A 61 -3.89 9.78 -18.86
N GLU A 62 -5.04 10.30 -19.24
CA GLU A 62 -5.73 9.93 -20.49
C GLU A 62 -4.87 10.15 -21.73
N ASP A 63 -4.11 11.24 -21.77
CA ASP A 63 -3.21 11.52 -22.87
C ASP A 63 -2.10 10.46 -23.01
N ILE A 64 -1.45 10.04 -21.91
CA ILE A 64 -0.45 8.95 -21.99
C ILE A 64 -1.11 7.61 -22.29
N LEU A 65 -2.29 7.33 -21.76
CA LEU A 65 -3.03 6.10 -22.10
C LEU A 65 -3.33 6.01 -23.59
N SER A 66 -3.66 7.12 -24.24
CA SER A 66 -3.88 7.14 -25.69
C SER A 66 -2.67 6.69 -26.52
N ASP A 67 -1.46 6.69 -25.94
CA ASP A 67 -0.17 6.40 -26.61
C ASP A 67 0.61 5.21 -26.00
N GLY A 68 -0.09 4.31 -25.31
CA GLY A 68 0.53 3.09 -24.79
C GLY A 68 1.00 3.18 -23.33
N GLY A 69 0.67 4.24 -22.62
CA GLY A 69 1.05 4.47 -21.23
C GLY A 69 2.24 5.42 -21.07
N GLY A 70 2.68 5.62 -19.81
CA GLY A 70 3.80 6.51 -19.54
C GLY A 70 3.79 7.09 -18.13
N ALA A 71 4.42 8.26 -17.95
CA ALA A 71 4.54 8.91 -16.67
C ALA A 71 3.91 10.31 -16.65
N VAL A 72 3.40 10.71 -15.49
CA VAL A 72 2.90 12.05 -15.18
C VAL A 72 3.68 12.59 -14.01
N TRP A 73 4.23 13.79 -14.13
CA TRP A 73 4.93 14.52 -13.07
C TRP A 73 4.08 15.65 -12.54
N LEU A 74 3.90 15.66 -11.22
CA LEU A 74 3.06 16.61 -10.53
C LEU A 74 3.89 17.75 -9.93
N PRO A 75 3.41 18.99 -10.00
CA PRO A 75 4.12 20.13 -9.43
C PRO A 75 4.05 20.11 -7.90
N LYS A 76 4.96 20.86 -7.30
CA LYS A 76 4.95 21.15 -5.87
C LYS A 76 3.70 21.94 -5.44
N GLY A 77 3.29 21.70 -4.19
CA GLY A 77 2.18 22.38 -3.53
C GLY A 77 0.85 21.62 -3.67
N LYS A 78 -0.25 22.25 -3.28
CA LYS A 78 -1.58 21.64 -3.22
C LYS A 78 -2.30 21.70 -4.57
N ILE A 79 -2.91 20.59 -4.95
CA ILE A 79 -3.89 20.47 -6.04
C ILE A 79 -5.18 19.92 -5.42
N THR A 80 -6.33 20.50 -5.72
CA THR A 80 -7.62 19.99 -5.27
C THR A 80 -8.33 19.32 -6.43
N GLU A 81 -8.68 18.03 -6.27
CA GLU A 81 -9.41 17.24 -7.25
C GLU A 81 -10.85 17.02 -6.78
N THR A 82 -11.80 17.10 -7.71
CA THR A 82 -13.22 16.85 -7.46
C THR A 82 -13.72 15.57 -8.14
N SER A 83 -12.84 14.90 -8.89
CA SER A 83 -13.03 13.57 -9.48
C SER A 83 -11.85 12.68 -9.10
N GLY A 84 -12.07 11.36 -9.05
CA GLY A 84 -10.99 10.39 -8.90
C GLY A 84 -10.15 10.28 -10.17
N TRP A 85 -8.94 9.78 -10.05
CA TRP A 85 -8.13 9.37 -11.20
C TRP A 85 -8.45 7.93 -11.54
N VAL A 86 -8.70 7.64 -12.81
CA VAL A 86 -9.06 6.30 -13.29
C VAL A 86 -8.06 5.85 -14.35
N VAL A 87 -7.54 4.65 -14.17
CA VAL A 87 -6.72 3.93 -15.14
C VAL A 87 -7.47 2.64 -15.47
N ASP A 88 -8.21 2.63 -16.57
CA ASP A 88 -9.10 1.55 -17.01
C ASP A 88 -8.58 0.81 -18.26
N GLU A 89 -7.36 1.09 -18.66
CA GLU A 89 -6.69 0.46 -19.79
C GLU A 89 -5.48 -0.37 -19.31
N GLU A 90 -5.16 -1.45 -20.01
CA GLU A 90 -4.03 -2.37 -19.76
C GLU A 90 -2.67 -1.72 -20.09
N LYS A 91 -2.43 -0.51 -19.66
CA LYS A 91 -1.25 0.27 -19.99
C LYS A 91 -0.55 0.77 -18.72
N PRO A 92 0.79 0.84 -18.73
CA PRO A 92 1.52 1.32 -17.57
C PRO A 92 1.27 2.82 -17.34
N VAL A 93 0.96 3.17 -16.09
CA VAL A 93 0.84 4.56 -15.65
C VAL A 93 1.66 4.78 -14.39
N TYR A 94 2.56 5.76 -14.45
CA TYR A 94 3.38 6.19 -13.32
C TYR A 94 3.07 7.63 -12.96
N VAL A 95 2.77 7.91 -11.71
CA VAL A 95 2.52 9.28 -11.23
C VAL A 95 3.57 9.66 -10.20
N HIS A 96 4.30 10.72 -10.47
CA HIS A 96 5.40 11.21 -9.63
C HIS A 96 5.08 12.60 -9.09
N GLY A 97 5.16 12.77 -7.79
CA GLY A 97 5.10 14.08 -7.12
C GLY A 97 6.49 14.67 -6.89
N ALA A 98 6.52 15.79 -6.21
CA ALA A 98 7.74 16.50 -5.81
C ALA A 98 8.16 16.22 -4.35
N GLY A 99 7.63 15.15 -3.75
CA GLY A 99 7.86 14.74 -2.38
C GLY A 99 6.57 14.73 -1.54
N MET A 100 6.59 14.02 -0.41
CA MET A 100 5.49 13.99 0.56
C MET A 100 5.37 15.31 1.34
N CYS A 101 4.14 15.72 1.66
CA CYS A 101 3.83 16.91 2.47
C CYS A 101 3.53 16.57 3.92
N TRP A 102 4.42 15.93 4.65
CA TRP A 102 4.16 15.55 6.04
C TRP A 102 4.16 16.76 7.01
N HIS A 103 4.98 17.76 6.76
CA HIS A 103 5.13 18.94 7.66
C HIS A 103 4.84 20.29 7.01
N GLY A 104 4.06 20.31 5.92
CA GLY A 104 3.65 21.56 5.27
C GLY A 104 3.64 21.49 3.76
N LEU A 105 2.79 22.30 3.18
CA LEU A 105 2.53 22.36 1.74
C LEU A 105 3.74 22.80 0.90
N ASP A 106 4.75 23.37 1.54
CA ASP A 106 5.90 23.98 0.83
C ASP A 106 6.98 22.96 0.45
N ARG A 107 6.85 21.70 0.88
CA ARG A 107 7.93 20.72 0.74
C ARG A 107 7.67 19.59 -0.25
N GLY A 108 6.48 19.49 -0.82
CA GLY A 108 6.12 18.39 -1.73
C GLY A 108 4.84 18.65 -2.49
N THR A 109 4.27 17.60 -3.05
CA THR A 109 2.98 17.59 -3.75
C THR A 109 1.88 17.05 -2.83
N MET A 110 0.78 17.76 -2.69
CA MET A 110 -0.42 17.31 -1.99
C MET A 110 -1.61 17.31 -2.94
N ILE A 111 -2.27 16.17 -3.05
CA ILE A 111 -3.52 16.05 -3.79
C ILE A 111 -4.65 15.92 -2.77
N GLU A 112 -5.46 16.96 -2.69
CA GLU A 112 -6.69 16.95 -1.89
C GLU A 112 -7.85 16.47 -2.76
N PHE A 113 -8.46 15.37 -2.35
CA PHE A 113 -9.62 14.82 -3.05
C PHE A 113 -10.92 15.18 -2.31
N ALA A 114 -11.76 15.99 -2.94
CA ALA A 114 -13.10 16.35 -2.47
C ALA A 114 -14.17 15.62 -3.30
N LEU A 115 -14.22 14.29 -3.19
CA LEU A 115 -14.99 13.41 -4.05
C LEU A 115 -16.44 13.26 -3.59
N SER A 116 -17.32 12.89 -4.52
CA SER A 116 -18.65 12.36 -4.21
C SER A 116 -18.57 10.94 -3.64
N SER A 117 -19.67 10.47 -3.02
CA SER A 117 -19.80 9.08 -2.58
C SER A 117 -19.62 8.09 -3.74
N GLY A 118 -19.01 6.96 -3.49
CA GLY A 118 -18.85 5.87 -4.46
C GLY A 118 -17.63 5.98 -5.36
N VAL A 119 -16.78 7.01 -5.21
CA VAL A 119 -15.60 7.25 -6.07
C VAL A 119 -14.30 7.06 -5.27
N HIS A 120 -13.36 6.27 -5.80
CA HIS A 120 -12.00 6.16 -5.28
C HIS A 120 -11.16 7.40 -5.64
N CYS A 121 -10.15 7.74 -4.82
CA CYS A 121 -9.27 8.85 -5.18
C CYS A 121 -8.39 8.48 -6.37
N VAL A 122 -7.79 7.28 -6.33
CA VAL A 122 -7.00 6.71 -7.42
C VAL A 122 -7.48 5.30 -7.64
N ASP A 123 -7.86 4.97 -8.87
CA ASP A 123 -8.48 3.71 -9.25
C ASP A 123 -7.74 3.08 -10.46
N PHE A 124 -7.13 1.94 -10.25
CA PHE A 124 -6.54 1.11 -11.30
C PHE A 124 -7.42 -0.13 -11.47
N ASP A 125 -8.37 -0.04 -12.36
CA ASP A 125 -9.38 -1.08 -12.61
C ASP A 125 -9.63 -1.22 -14.12
N ALA A 126 -8.95 -2.16 -14.74
CA ALA A 126 -9.14 -2.49 -16.16
C ALA A 126 -9.78 -3.87 -16.33
N ALA A 127 -10.36 -4.11 -17.50
CA ALA A 127 -11.00 -5.39 -17.85
C ALA A 127 -10.03 -6.59 -17.80
N SER A 128 -8.73 -6.34 -17.91
CA SER A 128 -7.67 -7.33 -17.70
C SER A 128 -6.48 -6.72 -16.95
N THR A 129 -5.43 -7.50 -16.74
CA THR A 129 -4.33 -7.11 -15.86
C THR A 129 -3.56 -5.89 -16.37
N ILE A 130 -3.49 -4.84 -15.56
CA ILE A 130 -2.58 -3.72 -15.78
C ILE A 130 -1.17 -4.16 -15.39
N HIS A 131 -0.29 -4.24 -16.38
CA HIS A 131 1.11 -4.56 -16.15
C HIS A 131 1.92 -3.30 -15.99
N PHE A 132 2.67 -3.21 -14.89
CA PHE A 132 3.49 -2.09 -14.50
C PHE A 132 2.68 -0.81 -14.19
N GLY A 133 3.18 -0.04 -13.28
CA GLY A 133 2.59 1.23 -12.87
C GLY A 133 3.03 1.62 -11.47
N GLY A 134 2.61 2.80 -11.03
CA GLY A 134 2.88 3.17 -9.65
C GLY A 134 2.69 4.63 -9.31
N LEU A 135 2.75 4.89 -8.01
CA LEU A 135 2.59 6.18 -7.38
C LEU A 135 3.85 6.50 -6.56
N TYR A 136 4.40 7.69 -6.71
CA TYR A 136 5.67 8.08 -6.10
C TYR A 136 5.68 9.52 -5.58
N ASP A 137 6.17 9.73 -4.36
CA ASP A 137 6.60 11.04 -3.86
C ASP A 137 5.52 12.10 -3.76
N PHE A 138 4.31 11.76 -3.25
CA PHE A 138 3.28 12.76 -3.00
C PHE A 138 2.36 12.38 -1.84
N THR A 139 1.46 13.29 -1.50
CA THR A 139 0.45 13.12 -0.46
C THR A 139 -0.94 12.99 -1.06
N ILE A 140 -1.70 12.00 -0.62
CA ILE A 140 -3.13 11.81 -0.90
C ILE A 140 -3.91 12.21 0.35
N PHE A 141 -4.80 13.18 0.22
CA PHE A 141 -5.60 13.71 1.31
C PHE A 141 -7.09 13.73 0.96
N PRO A 142 -7.84 12.66 1.20
CA PRO A 142 -9.28 12.63 0.98
C PRO A 142 -10.03 13.47 2.00
N THR A 143 -10.70 14.53 1.60
CA THR A 143 -11.51 15.39 2.47
C THR A 143 -12.99 15.03 2.47
N ALA A 144 -13.45 14.35 1.43
CA ALA A 144 -14.83 13.89 1.28
C ALA A 144 -14.87 12.51 0.58
N GLY A 145 -16.07 11.95 0.41
CA GLY A 145 -16.25 10.63 -0.18
C GLY A 145 -16.36 9.51 0.87
N ASP A 146 -16.44 8.25 0.44
CA ASP A 146 -16.63 7.06 1.26
C ASP A 146 -15.85 5.83 0.73
N ARG A 147 -14.94 6.04 -0.20
CA ARG A 147 -14.16 4.99 -0.87
C ARG A 147 -12.69 5.04 -0.48
N ASP A 148 -11.89 4.23 -1.15
CA ASP A 148 -10.47 4.07 -0.87
C ASP A 148 -9.64 5.24 -1.42
N ALA A 149 -8.51 5.51 -0.79
CA ALA A 149 -7.58 6.49 -1.34
C ALA A 149 -6.85 5.92 -2.57
N VAL A 150 -6.41 4.66 -2.52
CA VAL A 150 -5.87 3.94 -3.68
C VAL A 150 -6.57 2.60 -3.77
N HIS A 151 -7.20 2.32 -4.90
CA HIS A 151 -7.83 1.05 -5.22
C HIS A 151 -7.16 0.40 -6.42
N LEU A 152 -6.91 -0.89 -6.34
CA LEU A 152 -6.32 -1.69 -7.41
C LEU A 152 -7.15 -2.94 -7.64
N ASP A 153 -7.47 -3.24 -8.89
CA ASP A 153 -7.96 -4.54 -9.33
C ASP A 153 -7.06 -5.09 -10.44
N SER A 154 -6.70 -6.37 -10.35
CA SER A 154 -5.96 -7.08 -11.39
C SER A 154 -4.72 -6.35 -11.90
N VAL A 155 -3.74 -6.10 -11.02
CA VAL A 155 -2.50 -5.39 -11.36
C VAL A 155 -1.26 -6.26 -11.14
N SER A 156 -0.20 -6.04 -11.90
CA SER A 156 1.09 -6.70 -11.68
C SER A 156 2.27 -5.75 -11.78
N ASP A 157 3.35 -6.08 -11.05
CA ASP A 157 4.58 -5.29 -11.06
C ASP A 157 4.31 -3.80 -10.76
N TRP A 158 3.45 -3.55 -9.74
CA TRP A 158 2.94 -2.24 -9.41
C TRP A 158 3.58 -1.69 -8.12
N HIS A 159 3.84 -0.39 -8.07
CA HIS A 159 4.62 0.24 -7.02
C HIS A 159 3.86 1.36 -6.32
N MET A 160 3.95 1.44 -4.98
CA MET A 160 3.60 2.61 -4.19
C MET A 160 4.78 2.93 -3.27
N GLU A 161 5.44 4.04 -3.51
CA GLU A 161 6.66 4.38 -2.78
C GLU A 161 6.69 5.85 -2.36
N ARG A 162 6.99 6.10 -1.10
CA ARG A 162 7.02 7.43 -0.49
C ARG A 162 5.73 8.21 -0.72
N ILE A 163 4.61 7.55 -0.46
CA ILE A 163 3.28 8.15 -0.46
C ILE A 163 2.85 8.41 0.99
N TYR A 164 2.37 9.61 1.26
CA TYR A 164 1.66 9.91 2.49
C TYR A 164 0.15 9.89 2.24
N ILE A 165 -0.57 8.99 2.92
CA ILE A 165 -2.03 8.94 2.88
C ILE A 165 -2.56 9.31 4.25
N ASN A 166 -3.36 10.36 4.31
CA ASN A 166 -3.94 10.83 5.56
C ASN A 166 -5.46 10.97 5.44
N GLN A 167 -6.19 10.43 6.42
CA GLN A 167 -7.63 10.52 6.53
C GLN A 167 -8.42 9.79 5.42
N ALA A 168 -7.92 8.67 4.90
CA ALA A 168 -8.70 7.86 3.96
C ALA A 168 -10.06 7.50 4.57
N ARG A 169 -11.13 7.71 3.81
CA ARG A 169 -12.51 7.55 4.29
C ARG A 169 -12.94 6.10 4.44
N ARG A 170 -12.26 5.19 3.77
CA ARG A 170 -12.39 3.74 3.94
C ARG A 170 -11.02 3.12 4.15
N HIS A 171 -10.36 2.64 3.11
CA HIS A 171 -9.00 2.10 3.17
C HIS A 171 -8.01 3.08 2.53
N ALA A 172 -6.77 3.13 3.04
CA ALA A 172 -5.75 3.92 2.37
C ALA A 172 -5.28 3.23 1.08
N PHE A 173 -4.98 1.94 1.15
CA PHE A 173 -4.56 1.12 0.01
C PHE A 173 -5.39 -0.16 0.01
N HIS A 174 -6.15 -0.40 -1.03
CA HIS A 174 -7.01 -1.54 -1.19
C HIS A 174 -6.71 -2.27 -2.49
N VAL A 175 -6.40 -3.55 -2.40
CA VAL A 175 -6.33 -4.45 -3.54
C VAL A 175 -7.49 -5.42 -3.44
N GLN A 176 -8.43 -5.31 -4.36
CA GLN A 176 -9.55 -6.25 -4.49
C GLN A 176 -9.43 -6.96 -5.83
N SER A 177 -8.78 -8.11 -5.84
CA SER A 177 -8.41 -8.78 -7.08
C SER A 177 -9.55 -9.62 -7.64
N THR A 178 -10.16 -9.21 -8.72
CA THR A 178 -11.11 -10.04 -9.52
C THR A 178 -10.37 -11.02 -10.44
N GLY A 179 -9.21 -10.64 -10.96
CA GLY A 179 -8.19 -11.49 -11.56
C GLY A 179 -7.02 -11.75 -10.62
N ASP A 180 -5.81 -11.92 -11.12
CA ASP A 180 -4.62 -12.04 -10.29
C ASP A 180 -3.94 -10.70 -10.09
N ALA A 181 -3.47 -10.41 -8.86
CA ALA A 181 -2.59 -9.30 -8.55
C ALA A 181 -1.27 -9.83 -7.99
N TRP A 182 -0.14 -9.45 -8.57
CA TRP A 182 1.17 -9.95 -8.10
C TRP A 182 2.30 -8.95 -8.24
N ASN A 183 3.39 -9.18 -7.50
CA ASN A 183 4.57 -8.33 -7.47
C ASN A 183 4.22 -6.88 -7.12
N LEU A 184 3.40 -6.69 -6.07
CA LEU A 184 3.14 -5.36 -5.55
C LEU A 184 4.30 -4.95 -4.63
N TYR A 185 4.82 -3.74 -4.83
CA TYR A 185 5.86 -3.16 -4.00
C TYR A 185 5.34 -1.92 -3.30
N VAL A 186 4.97 -2.05 -2.03
CA VAL A 186 4.43 -0.97 -1.19
C VAL A 186 5.47 -0.61 -0.15
N LYS A 187 6.18 0.51 -0.34
CA LYS A 187 7.41 0.76 0.40
C LYS A 187 7.55 2.21 0.86
N ASP A 188 8.08 2.39 2.08
CA ASP A 188 8.43 3.69 2.65
C ASP A 188 7.25 4.67 2.69
N ASN A 189 6.03 4.17 2.89
CA ASN A 189 4.81 4.97 2.94
C ASN A 189 4.45 5.36 4.38
N LEU A 190 3.75 6.49 4.52
CA LEU A 190 3.15 6.95 5.75
C LEU A 190 1.62 6.92 5.60
N ILE A 191 0.94 6.15 6.45
CA ILE A 191 -0.50 5.91 6.38
C ILE A 191 -1.13 6.23 7.72
N GLU A 192 -1.95 7.28 7.77
CA GLU A 192 -2.48 7.81 9.03
C GLU A 192 -3.97 8.09 9.02
N ASN A 193 -4.60 7.91 10.18
CA ASN A 193 -5.97 8.35 10.46
C ASN A 193 -7.03 7.79 9.49
N CYS A 194 -6.79 6.61 8.92
CA CYS A 194 -7.75 5.96 8.02
C CYS A 194 -8.93 5.41 8.81
N VAL A 195 -10.15 5.61 8.31
CA VAL A 195 -11.38 5.21 9.01
C VAL A 195 -11.45 3.70 9.20
N GLN A 196 -11.06 2.92 8.19
CA GLN A 196 -11.07 1.46 8.28
C GLN A 196 -9.64 0.91 8.31
N LYS A 197 -9.02 0.60 7.17
CA LYS A 197 -7.71 -0.04 7.13
C LYS A 197 -6.66 0.82 6.45
N GLY A 198 -5.43 0.73 6.93
CA GLY A 198 -4.29 1.26 6.21
C GLY A 198 -4.08 0.51 4.89
N ILE A 199 -3.92 -0.81 4.98
CA ILE A 199 -3.81 -1.70 3.81
C ILE A 199 -4.86 -2.80 3.92
N ARG A 200 -5.59 -3.06 2.83
CA ARG A 200 -6.46 -4.22 2.68
C ARG A 200 -6.11 -5.00 1.42
N LEU A 201 -5.81 -6.27 1.56
CA LEU A 201 -5.59 -7.21 0.47
C LEU A 201 -6.69 -8.25 0.47
N GLU A 202 -7.50 -8.24 -0.55
CA GLU A 202 -8.70 -9.07 -0.64
C GLU A 202 -8.67 -9.93 -1.90
N GLY A 203 -8.42 -11.22 -1.74
CA GLY A 203 -8.54 -12.21 -2.80
C GLY A 203 -9.98 -12.25 -3.30
N GLY A 204 -10.16 -11.99 -4.59
CA GLY A 204 -11.41 -11.47 -5.12
C GLY A 204 -12.48 -12.47 -5.45
N VAL A 205 -13.50 -11.96 -6.12
CA VAL A 205 -14.63 -12.70 -6.67
C VAL A 205 -14.12 -13.73 -7.70
N GLY A 206 -14.43 -15.01 -7.52
CA GLY A 206 -13.89 -16.06 -8.38
C GLY A 206 -12.56 -16.59 -7.85
N ALA A 207 -11.54 -16.69 -8.69
CA ALA A 207 -10.25 -17.30 -8.37
C ALA A 207 -9.10 -16.27 -8.18
N GLY A 208 -9.40 -14.97 -8.12
CA GLY A 208 -8.39 -13.92 -8.03
C GLY A 208 -7.43 -14.09 -6.86
N VAL A 209 -6.13 -14.09 -7.14
CA VAL A 209 -5.08 -14.34 -6.14
C VAL A 209 -4.18 -13.13 -6.03
N ILE A 210 -3.94 -12.67 -4.79
CA ILE A 210 -2.89 -11.70 -4.51
C ILE A 210 -1.65 -12.48 -4.09
N LEU A 211 -0.56 -12.34 -4.84
CA LEU A 211 0.64 -13.14 -4.56
C LEU A 211 1.96 -12.38 -4.79
N LYS A 212 3.03 -12.88 -4.13
CA LYS A 212 4.41 -12.40 -4.25
C LYS A 212 4.54 -10.89 -4.07
N SER A 213 3.86 -10.34 -3.07
CA SER A 213 3.83 -8.90 -2.83
C SER A 213 4.68 -8.52 -1.62
N TYR A 214 5.25 -7.32 -1.64
CA TYR A 214 6.22 -6.84 -0.68
C TYR A 214 5.77 -5.52 -0.05
N PHE A 215 5.66 -5.50 1.28
CA PHE A 215 5.25 -4.36 2.07
C PHE A 215 6.40 -4.00 3.01
N LEU A 216 7.16 -2.96 2.69
CA LEU A 216 8.47 -2.69 3.30
C LEU A 216 8.51 -1.30 3.94
N ASN A 217 8.96 -1.21 5.20
CA ASN A 217 9.22 0.04 5.90
C ASN A 217 8.01 1.00 5.93
N ASN A 218 6.78 0.52 5.90
CA ASN A 218 5.61 1.39 5.98
C ASN A 218 5.34 1.78 7.44
N TYR A 219 4.91 3.01 7.64
CA TYR A 219 4.52 3.54 8.93
C TYR A 219 3.00 3.74 9.00
N PHE A 220 2.38 3.13 9.99
CA PHE A 220 0.94 3.22 10.24
C PHE A 220 0.69 3.94 11.55
N TYR A 221 -0.25 4.87 11.56
CA TYR A 221 -0.59 5.62 12.75
C TYR A 221 -2.10 5.89 12.87
N ALA A 222 -2.69 5.53 14.01
CA ALA A 222 -4.07 5.85 14.37
C ALA A 222 -5.14 5.44 13.33
N ASN A 223 -4.92 4.33 12.62
CA ASN A 223 -5.90 3.79 11.68
C ASN A 223 -6.95 2.93 12.40
N GLY A 224 -8.12 2.73 11.80
CA GLY A 224 -9.14 1.81 12.28
C GLY A 224 -8.66 0.36 12.38
N GLY A 225 -7.69 -0.02 11.56
CA GLY A 225 -6.80 -1.18 11.59
C GLY A 225 -5.69 -0.93 10.60
N ASP A 226 -4.51 -1.53 10.75
CA ASP A 226 -3.42 -1.17 9.85
C ASP A 226 -3.36 -2.06 8.61
N VAL A 227 -3.31 -3.37 8.79
CA VAL A 227 -3.21 -4.32 7.68
C VAL A 227 -4.29 -5.39 7.80
N GLU A 228 -4.98 -5.69 6.72
CA GLU A 228 -5.97 -6.77 6.65
C GLU A 228 -5.76 -7.60 5.40
N LEU A 229 -5.62 -8.93 5.56
CA LEU A 229 -5.40 -9.91 4.49
C LEU A 229 -6.50 -10.96 4.53
N GLY A 230 -7.08 -11.30 3.37
CA GLY A 230 -8.05 -12.39 3.32
C GLY A 230 -8.72 -12.54 1.97
N ALA A 231 -9.59 -13.55 1.87
CA ALA A 231 -10.45 -13.74 0.71
C ALA A 231 -11.86 -13.22 1.00
N LEU A 232 -12.55 -12.77 -0.04
CA LEU A 232 -13.99 -12.51 0.02
C LEU A 232 -14.77 -13.78 0.40
N ASP A 233 -15.86 -13.59 1.11
CA ASP A 233 -16.73 -14.69 1.48
C ASP A 233 -17.29 -15.43 0.25
N GLY A 234 -17.35 -16.76 0.34
CA GLY A 234 -17.88 -17.60 -0.76
C GLY A 234 -17.01 -17.67 -2.01
N THR A 235 -15.79 -17.12 -2.00
CA THR A 235 -14.88 -17.12 -3.16
C THR A 235 -13.76 -18.15 -3.06
N THR A 236 -13.09 -18.45 -4.17
CA THR A 236 -11.88 -19.28 -4.21
C THR A 236 -10.59 -18.45 -4.16
N GLY A 237 -10.69 -17.14 -4.15
CA GLY A 237 -9.54 -16.23 -4.07
C GLY A 237 -8.65 -16.45 -2.85
N LYS A 238 -7.41 -15.98 -2.93
CA LYS A 238 -6.40 -16.17 -1.89
C LYS A 238 -5.46 -14.97 -1.79
N VAL A 239 -4.84 -14.82 -0.59
CA VAL A 239 -3.66 -13.96 -0.40
C VAL A 239 -2.48 -14.86 -0.02
N ARG A 240 -1.41 -14.88 -0.80
CA ARG A 240 -0.30 -15.80 -0.56
C ARG A 240 1.07 -15.25 -0.98
N LEU A 241 2.13 -15.79 -0.37
CA LEU A 241 3.53 -15.42 -0.66
C LEU A 241 3.80 -13.93 -0.45
N CYS A 242 3.09 -13.26 0.45
CA CYS A 242 3.30 -11.85 0.76
C CYS A 242 4.30 -11.68 1.91
N GLN A 243 5.09 -10.63 1.84
CA GLN A 243 6.13 -10.33 2.82
C GLN A 243 5.94 -8.92 3.39
N PHE A 244 5.99 -8.84 4.72
CA PHE A 244 5.86 -7.61 5.49
C PHE A 244 7.14 -7.41 6.28
N HIS A 245 7.98 -6.46 5.90
CA HIS A 245 9.28 -6.23 6.55
C HIS A 245 9.37 -4.82 7.13
N ASN A 246 9.82 -4.72 8.38
CA ASN A 246 10.11 -3.48 9.09
C ASN A 246 8.93 -2.48 9.10
N ASN A 247 7.69 -2.96 9.01
CA ASN A 247 6.53 -2.09 9.13
C ASN A 247 6.33 -1.68 10.58
N GLN A 248 5.89 -0.46 10.79
CA GLN A 248 5.70 0.12 12.12
C GLN A 248 4.24 0.49 12.32
N HIS A 249 3.63 -0.03 13.38
CA HIS A 249 2.22 0.10 13.73
C HIS A 249 2.08 0.84 15.06
N PHE A 250 1.55 2.06 15.05
CA PHE A 250 1.47 2.90 16.23
C PHE A 250 0.05 3.40 16.49
N ASN A 251 -0.42 3.25 17.74
CA ASN A 251 -1.71 3.77 18.21
C ASN A 251 -2.91 3.35 17.33
N THR A 252 -2.84 2.16 16.73
CA THR A 252 -3.92 1.62 15.91
C THR A 252 -5.20 1.47 16.74
N VAL A 253 -6.34 1.92 16.21
CA VAL A 253 -7.61 1.87 16.95
C VAL A 253 -8.12 0.44 17.07
N GLY A 254 -7.97 -0.36 16.05
CA GLY A 254 -8.34 -1.78 16.00
C GLY A 254 -7.12 -2.72 16.01
N VAL A 255 -7.18 -3.77 15.22
CA VAL A 255 -6.11 -4.78 15.06
C VAL A 255 -4.96 -4.21 14.24
N GLY A 256 -3.72 -4.47 14.67
CA GLY A 256 -2.52 -4.06 13.94
C GLY A 256 -2.41 -4.80 12.60
N MET A 257 -2.39 -6.13 12.61
CA MET A 257 -2.42 -6.96 11.40
C MET A 257 -3.43 -8.08 11.57
N LYS A 258 -4.41 -8.15 10.66
CA LYS A 258 -5.42 -9.23 10.62
C LYS A 258 -5.24 -10.11 9.40
N MET A 259 -5.26 -11.43 9.59
CA MET A 259 -5.28 -12.43 8.55
C MET A 259 -6.53 -13.30 8.73
N TYR A 260 -7.33 -13.41 7.67
CA TYR A 260 -8.53 -14.22 7.73
C TYR A 260 -8.76 -14.90 6.38
N ARG A 261 -9.39 -16.07 6.36
CA ARG A 261 -9.80 -16.79 5.13
C ARG A 261 -8.75 -16.90 4.02
N LYS A 262 -8.19 -18.07 3.85
CA LYS A 262 -7.31 -18.44 2.72
C LYS A 262 -6.05 -17.57 2.59
N VAL A 263 -5.44 -17.29 3.72
CA VAL A 263 -4.14 -16.60 3.78
C VAL A 263 -3.04 -17.66 3.91
N GLU A 264 -2.11 -17.68 2.97
CA GLU A 264 -1.09 -18.72 2.89
C GLU A 264 0.32 -18.15 2.70
N GLN A 265 1.31 -18.75 3.37
CA GLN A 265 2.73 -18.42 3.14
C GLN A 265 3.05 -16.93 3.33
N ILE A 266 2.67 -16.38 4.46
CA ILE A 266 2.95 -14.98 4.83
C ILE A 266 4.19 -14.92 5.71
N LEU A 267 5.03 -13.93 5.45
CA LEU A 267 6.21 -13.63 6.22
C LEU A 267 6.09 -12.22 6.82
N VAL A 268 6.12 -12.11 8.15
CA VAL A 268 6.13 -10.84 8.89
C VAL A 268 7.44 -10.75 9.64
N MET A 269 8.30 -9.78 9.32
CA MET A 269 9.64 -9.66 9.90
C MET A 269 10.02 -8.22 10.23
N GLY A 270 10.73 -8.00 11.34
CA GLY A 270 11.25 -6.70 11.74
C GLY A 270 10.19 -5.68 12.12
N GLY A 271 8.95 -6.10 12.31
CA GLY A 271 7.84 -5.21 12.62
C GLY A 271 7.85 -4.69 14.06
N ILE A 272 7.30 -3.50 14.25
CA ILE A 272 7.00 -2.91 15.55
C ILE A 272 5.49 -2.70 15.65
N PHE A 273 4.88 -3.23 16.72
CA PHE A 273 3.48 -2.99 17.06
C PHE A 273 3.45 -2.31 18.42
N TYR A 274 2.96 -1.09 18.45
CA TYR A 274 2.92 -0.28 19.67
C TYR A 274 1.49 0.22 19.92
N LYS A 275 0.91 -0.22 21.05
CA LYS A 275 -0.39 0.26 21.54
C LYS A 275 -1.50 0.09 20.49
N THR A 276 -1.83 -1.13 20.11
CA THR A 276 -3.01 -1.44 19.31
C THR A 276 -4.26 -1.55 20.21
N GLY A 277 -5.40 -1.08 19.73
CA GLY A 277 -6.68 -1.17 20.48
C GLY A 277 -7.30 -2.56 20.41
N GLY A 278 -7.01 -3.32 19.34
CA GLY A 278 -7.24 -4.76 19.21
C GLY A 278 -5.94 -5.54 19.36
N ASP A 279 -5.92 -6.82 19.00
CA ASP A 279 -4.72 -7.63 19.00
C ASP A 279 -3.65 -7.05 18.07
N ALA A 280 -2.36 -7.23 18.41
CA ALA A 280 -1.32 -6.71 17.55
C ALA A 280 -1.28 -7.49 16.22
N ILE A 281 -1.37 -8.83 16.30
CA ILE A 281 -1.53 -9.71 15.13
C ILE A 281 -2.67 -10.69 15.45
N ASP A 282 -3.70 -10.70 14.61
CA ASP A 282 -4.87 -11.57 14.72
C ASP A 282 -4.92 -12.48 13.48
N ILE A 283 -4.90 -13.79 13.70
CA ILE A 283 -5.04 -14.80 12.65
C ILE A 283 -6.27 -15.64 12.98
N ASP A 284 -7.34 -15.37 12.24
CA ASP A 284 -8.64 -15.98 12.48
C ASP A 284 -9.29 -16.40 11.16
N ASP A 285 -9.73 -17.63 11.06
CA ASP A 285 -10.51 -18.10 9.93
C ASP A 285 -11.88 -18.65 10.39
N ASP A 286 -12.83 -18.68 9.50
CA ASP A 286 -14.20 -19.07 9.78
C ASP A 286 -14.55 -20.51 9.36
N GLY A 287 -13.55 -21.35 9.07
CA GLY A 287 -13.79 -22.75 8.75
C GLY A 287 -12.64 -23.48 8.05
N ALA A 288 -12.63 -24.80 8.16
CA ALA A 288 -11.56 -25.66 7.65
C ALA A 288 -11.26 -25.51 6.14
N ALA A 289 -12.22 -25.01 5.35
CA ALA A 289 -12.03 -24.71 3.93
C ALA A 289 -11.36 -23.37 3.68
N ASN A 290 -11.27 -22.53 4.70
CA ASN A 290 -10.79 -21.14 4.64
C ASN A 290 -9.50 -20.93 5.45
N LYS A 291 -8.74 -21.95 5.73
CA LYS A 291 -7.57 -21.93 6.60
C LYS A 291 -6.59 -20.77 6.31
N CYS A 292 -6.01 -20.27 7.41
CA CYS A 292 -4.77 -19.51 7.37
C CYS A 292 -3.59 -20.47 7.66
N GLU A 293 -2.60 -20.55 6.77
CA GLU A 293 -1.52 -21.54 6.93
C GLU A 293 -0.14 -21.08 6.48
N ARG A 294 0.90 -21.69 7.07
CA ARG A 294 2.31 -21.43 6.75
C ARG A 294 2.69 -19.96 6.97
N ILE A 295 2.38 -19.45 8.15
CA ILE A 295 2.63 -18.07 8.51
C ILE A 295 3.88 -18.02 9.39
N THR A 296 4.81 -17.14 9.07
CA THR A 296 6.02 -16.89 9.88
C THR A 296 5.99 -15.46 10.39
N ILE A 297 6.08 -15.31 11.72
CA ILE A 297 6.10 -14.04 12.42
C ILE A 297 7.43 -13.96 13.19
N GLY A 298 8.27 -12.98 12.85
CA GLY A 298 9.48 -12.68 13.59
C GLY A 298 10.72 -12.43 12.72
N PRO A 299 11.72 -11.70 13.25
CA PRO A 299 11.66 -11.02 14.55
C PRO A 299 10.67 -9.87 14.58
N VAL A 300 9.89 -9.77 15.65
CA VAL A 300 8.94 -8.67 15.88
C VAL A 300 9.07 -8.12 17.29
N ASN A 301 8.74 -6.85 17.45
CA ASN A 301 8.64 -6.21 18.75
C ASN A 301 7.21 -5.72 18.97
N ILE A 302 6.51 -6.27 19.94
CA ILE A 302 5.12 -5.93 20.26
C ILE A 302 5.07 -5.39 21.68
N ASP A 303 4.69 -4.13 21.84
CA ASP A 303 4.48 -3.46 23.12
C ASP A 303 3.02 -2.98 23.22
N GLY A 304 2.22 -3.69 23.99
CA GLY A 304 0.80 -3.44 24.14
C GLY A 304 0.46 -2.24 25.02
N GLN A 305 1.41 -1.72 25.82
CA GLN A 305 1.20 -0.60 26.76
C GLN A 305 -0.02 -0.78 27.68
N GLY A 306 -0.38 -2.03 27.99
CA GLY A 306 -1.55 -2.35 28.80
C GLY A 306 -2.92 -2.04 28.16
N SER A 307 -2.97 -1.80 26.86
CA SER A 307 -4.20 -1.56 26.10
C SER A 307 -4.51 -2.62 25.05
N THR A 308 -3.49 -3.33 24.58
CA THR A 308 -3.58 -4.39 23.59
C THR A 308 -4.10 -5.67 24.23
N PRO A 309 -5.17 -6.32 23.74
CA PRO A 309 -5.68 -7.57 24.31
C PRO A 309 -4.67 -8.70 24.25
N ASN A 310 -4.21 -9.08 23.06
CA ASN A 310 -3.18 -10.11 22.88
C ASN A 310 -2.06 -9.62 21.95
N GLY A 311 -0.86 -10.19 22.10
CA GLY A 311 0.24 -9.92 21.19
C GLY A 311 0.01 -10.61 19.85
N VAL A 312 -0.15 -11.92 19.87
CA VAL A 312 -0.55 -12.72 18.70
C VAL A 312 -1.77 -13.55 19.11
N ASP A 313 -2.88 -13.38 18.43
CA ASP A 313 -4.09 -14.18 18.59
C ASP A 313 -4.23 -15.16 17.42
N LEU A 314 -4.31 -16.47 17.73
CA LEU A 314 -4.46 -17.53 16.75
C LEU A 314 -5.78 -18.21 17.00
N GLN A 315 -6.71 -18.11 16.07
CA GLN A 315 -8.05 -18.67 16.18
C GLN A 315 -8.42 -19.52 14.94
N GLY A 316 -9.60 -20.10 14.97
CA GLY A 316 -10.14 -20.87 13.87
C GLY A 316 -9.30 -22.11 13.50
N TYR A 317 -9.15 -22.39 12.22
CA TYR A 317 -8.39 -23.55 11.69
C TYR A 317 -6.96 -23.15 11.24
N THR A 318 -6.32 -22.27 11.98
CA THR A 318 -4.96 -21.79 11.71
C THR A 318 -3.94 -22.92 11.84
N ASP A 319 -3.04 -23.08 10.88
CA ASP A 319 -2.12 -24.21 10.82
C ASP A 319 -0.70 -23.80 10.36
N HIS A 320 0.33 -24.48 10.88
CA HIS A 320 1.73 -24.25 10.58
C HIS A 320 2.16 -22.78 10.78
N VAL A 321 2.09 -22.30 12.01
CA VAL A 321 2.54 -20.95 12.40
C VAL A 321 3.86 -21.03 13.15
N VAL A 322 4.83 -20.24 12.71
CA VAL A 322 6.10 -20.04 13.41
C VAL A 322 6.13 -18.63 14.00
N ILE A 323 6.37 -18.51 15.30
CA ILE A 323 6.47 -17.22 16.00
C ILE A 323 7.83 -17.12 16.67
N GLY A 324 8.57 -16.07 16.34
CA GLY A 324 9.86 -15.74 16.94
C GLY A 324 11.03 -15.67 15.95
N PRO A 325 12.22 -15.19 16.40
CA PRO A 325 12.43 -14.56 17.70
C PRO A 325 11.72 -13.22 17.85
N GLY A 326 11.57 -12.71 19.08
CA GLY A 326 10.92 -11.41 19.28
C GLY A 326 10.66 -11.08 20.75
N GLN A 327 10.19 -9.87 20.99
CA GLN A 327 9.75 -9.40 22.29
C GLN A 327 8.27 -9.08 22.24
N ILE A 328 7.49 -9.66 23.16
CA ILE A 328 6.05 -9.50 23.24
C ILE A 328 5.67 -9.22 24.69
N PHE A 329 5.21 -8.03 25.03
CA PHE A 329 4.90 -7.60 26.39
C PHE A 329 3.83 -6.53 26.46
N GLY A 330 3.33 -6.26 27.65
CA GLY A 330 2.41 -5.14 27.93
C GLY A 330 0.96 -5.38 27.51
N PHE A 331 0.43 -6.64 27.62
CA PHE A 331 -0.94 -6.98 27.25
C PHE A 331 -1.90 -7.02 28.44
N THR A 332 -3.18 -6.94 28.14
CA THR A 332 -4.25 -7.25 29.10
C THR A 332 -4.61 -8.73 29.12
N GLY A 333 -4.35 -9.46 28.04
CA GLY A 333 -4.56 -10.90 27.88
C GLY A 333 -3.25 -11.69 27.77
N SER A 334 -2.97 -12.29 26.64
CA SER A 334 -1.84 -13.19 26.42
C SER A 334 -0.84 -12.66 25.40
N ALA A 335 0.45 -12.93 25.63
CA ALA A 335 1.48 -12.68 24.60
C ALA A 335 1.16 -13.46 23.32
N VAL A 336 0.84 -14.75 23.44
CA VAL A 336 0.33 -15.59 22.33
C VAL A 336 -0.88 -16.37 22.85
N ASN A 337 -2.05 -16.05 22.34
CA ASN A 337 -3.29 -16.79 22.59
C ASN A 337 -3.50 -17.83 21.47
N GLN A 338 -3.94 -19.02 21.82
CA GLN A 338 -4.12 -20.12 20.87
C GLN A 338 -5.47 -20.82 21.06
N GLY A 339 -6.33 -20.74 20.07
CA GLY A 339 -7.64 -21.36 20.04
C GLY A 339 -7.61 -22.89 19.84
N VAL A 340 -8.79 -23.51 19.89
CA VAL A 340 -8.93 -24.98 19.98
C VAL A 340 -8.59 -25.74 18.70
N ASN A 341 -8.77 -25.15 17.53
CA ASN A 341 -8.51 -25.79 16.23
C ASN A 341 -7.18 -25.38 15.60
N VAL A 342 -6.36 -24.65 16.36
CA VAL A 342 -5.04 -24.18 15.92
C VAL A 342 -4.04 -25.31 16.05
N THR A 343 -3.32 -25.64 14.98
CA THR A 343 -2.39 -26.78 14.95
C THR A 343 -0.99 -26.34 14.48
N ASN A 344 0.02 -27.15 14.83
CA ASN A 344 1.41 -26.99 14.38
C ASN A 344 1.99 -25.59 14.64
N VAL A 345 1.81 -25.04 15.85
CA VAL A 345 2.41 -23.77 16.27
C VAL A 345 3.78 -24.01 16.87
N THR A 346 4.78 -23.31 16.36
CA THR A 346 6.15 -23.35 16.86
C THR A 346 6.58 -21.97 17.36
N LYS A 347 6.98 -21.88 18.64
CA LYS A 347 7.55 -20.66 19.24
C LYS A 347 9.07 -20.82 19.35
N VAL A 348 9.85 -19.88 18.81
CA VAL A 348 11.30 -19.92 18.78
C VAL A 348 11.90 -18.63 19.29
N GLY A 349 12.70 -18.68 20.38
CA GLY A 349 13.41 -17.51 20.89
C GLY A 349 12.49 -16.32 21.21
N LEU A 350 11.27 -16.58 21.63
CA LEU A 350 10.28 -15.57 22.00
C LEU A 350 10.47 -15.19 23.46
N TYR A 351 10.58 -13.90 23.74
CA TYR A 351 10.54 -13.34 25.09
C TYR A 351 9.15 -12.80 25.38
N GLU A 352 8.45 -13.42 26.33
CA GLU A 352 7.10 -13.07 26.76
C GLU A 352 7.14 -12.51 28.19
N SER A 353 6.50 -11.34 28.46
CA SER A 353 6.38 -10.79 29.80
C SER A 353 5.10 -9.96 30.01
#